data_55f190d25088c461ff64053af692deaf
#
_entry.id   55f190d25088c461ff64053af692deaf
#
_cell.length_a   1.000
_cell.length_b   1.000
_cell.length_c   1.000
_cell.angle_alpha   90.00
_cell.angle_beta   90.00
_cell.angle_gamma   90.00
#
_symmetry.space_group_name_H-M   'P 1'
#
loop_
_entity.id
_entity.type
_entity.pdbx_description
1 polymer ?
#
loop_
_entity_poly.entity_id
_entity_poly.type
_entity_poly.pdbx_seq_one_letter_code
_entity_poly.pdbx_strand_id
1 'polypeptide(L)'
;MTRGILPPAPHRAARWLRDSLRVSMLGAALASAVASTVLSGTASAQGGPPNAAQRDPRNRGGGTCTANPYNCVDAVNPLPAPNTVWMEEMTWMDVRDALKAGKTTAIIATGGMEPNGPWLVTGKHNYVLHTNCEAIARKLGNALCAPIVKFVPEGSISPASGHMASPGTISMREETFRMLLTDLVHSLKAHGFTRIILIGDSGGNQAGQRWVADSVTKIWQGSPIVAHIQEYYDYASVSKHMEQFGVNQTVADGLHDDAEISLNMFIDDPKSIRYDERAKAKMLTINGVSLADRKKATVWAKQIVEFRAKVTTEAIEKATANKGTLPAPPRRPAGS
;
A
#
# COMPACT_ATOMS: atom_id res chain seq x y z
N MET A 1 64.29 2.69 -23.68
CA MET A 1 64.17 2.37 -22.25
C MET A 1 62.76 1.86 -22.02
N THR A 2 62.62 0.56 -22.15
CA THR A 2 61.34 -0.19 -22.05
C THR A 2 61.16 -0.60 -20.59
N ARG A 3 60.12 -0.10 -19.91
CA ARG A 3 59.70 -0.60 -18.58
C ARG A 3 58.62 -1.66 -18.76
N GLY A 4 58.98 -2.89 -18.38
CA GLY A 4 58.09 -4.03 -18.37
C GLY A 4 56.99 -3.92 -17.29
N ILE A 5 55.79 -4.30 -17.68
CA ILE A 5 54.63 -4.43 -16.79
C ILE A 5 54.60 -5.89 -16.32
N LEU A 6 54.69 -6.07 -15.01
CA LEU A 6 54.51 -7.38 -14.34
C LEU A 6 53.01 -7.70 -14.25
N PRO A 7 52.59 -8.96 -14.43
CA PRO A 7 51.19 -9.37 -14.26
C PRO A 7 50.84 -9.52 -12.79
N PRO A 8 49.55 -9.31 -12.41
CA PRO A 8 49.07 -9.46 -11.02
C PRO A 8 48.99 -10.94 -10.60
N ALA A 9 49.28 -11.18 -9.32
CA ALA A 9 49.28 -12.49 -8.68
C ALA A 9 47.84 -13.07 -8.57
N PRO A 10 47.68 -14.40 -8.60
CA PRO A 10 46.37 -15.04 -8.53
C PRO A 10 45.79 -15.01 -7.09
N HIS A 11 44.55 -14.61 -6.98
CA HIS A 11 43.79 -14.61 -5.75
C HIS A 11 43.55 -16.03 -5.23
N ARG A 12 43.88 -16.25 -3.96
CA ARG A 12 43.54 -17.43 -3.16
C ARG A 12 42.02 -17.53 -2.97
N ALA A 13 41.38 -18.29 -3.81
CA ALA A 13 40.00 -18.75 -3.59
C ALA A 13 39.95 -20.25 -3.93
N ALA A 14 40.25 -21.11 -2.96
CA ALA A 14 39.91 -22.55 -2.99
C ALA A 14 40.48 -23.24 -1.73
N ARG A 15 39.87 -23.09 -0.59
CA ARG A 15 40.19 -23.92 0.58
C ARG A 15 39.03 -24.07 1.58
N TRP A 16 37.80 -24.25 1.10
CA TRP A 16 36.65 -24.50 2.00
C TRP A 16 35.75 -25.66 1.53
N LEU A 17 36.25 -26.58 0.71
CA LEU A 17 35.44 -27.68 0.17
C LEU A 17 36.18 -29.03 0.24
N ARG A 18 36.79 -29.40 1.36
CA ARG A 18 37.39 -30.77 1.51
C ARG A 18 37.46 -31.35 2.91
N ASP A 19 36.64 -30.93 3.88
CA ASP A 19 36.64 -31.58 5.20
C ASP A 19 35.25 -31.97 5.71
N SER A 20 34.45 -32.64 4.88
CA SER A 20 33.15 -33.17 5.31
C SER A 20 32.84 -34.49 4.66
N LEU A 21 33.80 -35.43 4.66
CA LEU A 21 33.55 -36.81 4.23
C LEU A 21 34.54 -37.76 4.91
N ARG A 22 34.35 -38.01 6.20
CA ARG A 22 34.78 -39.23 6.93
C ARG A 22 34.23 -39.19 8.35
N VAL A 23 33.01 -39.62 8.56
CA VAL A 23 32.63 -40.32 9.81
C VAL A 23 31.91 -41.58 9.43
N SER A 24 32.56 -42.67 9.85
CA SER A 24 32.27 -44.05 9.60
C SER A 24 30.92 -44.48 10.15
N MET A 25 30.31 -45.41 9.44
CA MET A 25 29.29 -46.31 9.95
C MET A 25 29.85 -47.10 11.14
N LEU A 26 29.14 -47.10 12.24
CA LEU A 26 28.95 -48.26 13.16
C LEU A 26 27.90 -47.86 14.21
N GLY A 27 26.87 -48.66 14.34
CA GLY A 27 26.19 -48.75 15.63
C GLY A 27 24.69 -48.71 15.62
N ALA A 28 24.12 -49.93 15.54
CA ALA A 28 22.97 -50.39 16.28
C ALA A 28 21.61 -49.76 16.10
N ALA A 29 20.73 -50.53 15.52
CA ALA A 29 19.30 -50.43 15.55
C ALA A 29 18.78 -50.24 16.99
N LEU A 30 18.10 -49.14 17.23
CA LEU A 30 17.10 -48.97 18.25
C LEU A 30 15.87 -48.39 17.59
N ALA A 31 14.92 -49.25 17.28
CA ALA A 31 13.60 -48.86 16.84
C ALA A 31 12.90 -48.20 18.01
N SER A 32 12.97 -46.89 18.05
CA SER A 32 12.06 -46.06 18.85
C SER A 32 10.98 -45.55 17.91
N ALA A 33 9.82 -46.17 17.99
CA ALA A 33 8.59 -45.65 17.40
C ALA A 33 8.31 -44.28 18.03
N VAL A 34 8.79 -43.23 17.40
CA VAL A 34 8.28 -41.87 17.64
C VAL A 34 6.95 -41.83 16.93
N ALA A 35 5.88 -42.08 17.66
CA ALA A 35 4.55 -41.72 17.25
C ALA A 35 4.58 -40.20 16.99
N SER A 36 4.68 -39.82 15.72
CA SER A 36 4.42 -38.47 15.29
C SER A 36 2.94 -38.19 15.53
N THR A 37 2.61 -37.79 16.75
CA THR A 37 1.39 -37.01 16.97
C THR A 37 1.56 -35.72 16.19
N VAL A 38 1.04 -35.72 14.96
CA VAL A 38 0.69 -34.51 14.28
C VAL A 38 -0.35 -33.85 15.20
N LEU A 39 0.12 -33.03 16.12
CA LEU A 39 -0.70 -31.98 16.71
C LEU A 39 -1.14 -31.10 15.54
N SER A 40 -2.28 -31.46 14.96
CA SER A 40 -3.11 -30.50 14.24
C SER A 40 -3.47 -29.46 15.29
N GLY A 41 -2.54 -28.53 15.51
CA GLY A 41 -2.81 -27.30 16.20
C GLY A 41 -3.76 -26.54 15.28
N THR A 42 -5.06 -26.84 15.39
CA THR A 42 -6.05 -25.80 15.13
C THR A 42 -5.55 -24.64 15.96
N ALA A 43 -5.06 -23.57 15.30
CA ALA A 43 -4.91 -22.29 15.93
C ALA A 43 -6.28 -22.00 16.50
N SER A 44 -6.47 -22.31 17.77
CA SER A 44 -7.65 -21.87 18.51
C SER A 44 -7.60 -20.38 18.36
N ALA A 45 -8.50 -19.84 17.56
CA ALA A 45 -8.84 -18.43 17.63
C ALA A 45 -8.89 -18.12 19.13
N GLN A 46 -8.05 -17.20 19.57
CA GLN A 46 -7.75 -16.92 20.98
C GLN A 46 -9.02 -17.10 21.81
N GLY A 47 -9.09 -18.19 22.55
CA GLY A 47 -10.16 -18.42 23.49
C GLY A 47 -10.23 -17.20 24.37
N GLY A 48 -11.37 -16.56 24.45
CA GLY A 48 -11.57 -15.38 25.28
C GLY A 48 -11.00 -15.66 26.67
N PRO A 49 -10.49 -14.65 27.36
CA PRO A 49 -9.89 -14.85 28.69
C PRO A 49 -10.83 -15.60 29.61
N PRO A 50 -10.30 -16.41 30.57
CA PRO A 50 -11.01 -17.45 31.31
C PRO A 50 -12.23 -17.01 32.16
N ASN A 51 -12.54 -15.71 32.25
CA ASN A 51 -13.67 -15.17 32.99
C ASN A 51 -14.62 -14.34 32.12
N ALA A 52 -15.21 -14.94 31.09
CA ALA A 52 -16.25 -14.31 30.28
C ALA A 52 -17.46 -13.81 31.13
N ALA A 53 -17.71 -14.42 32.32
CA ALA A 53 -18.80 -14.05 33.22
C ALA A 53 -18.57 -12.73 33.98
N GLN A 54 -17.30 -12.25 34.08
CA GLN A 54 -16.95 -11.02 34.82
C GLN A 54 -16.77 -9.78 33.90
N ARG A 55 -17.00 -9.91 32.60
CA ARG A 55 -16.85 -8.79 31.70
C ARG A 55 -18.14 -7.97 31.68
N ASP A 56 -17.98 -6.65 31.72
CA ASP A 56 -19.07 -5.71 31.50
C ASP A 56 -19.83 -6.09 30.21
N PRO A 57 -21.12 -6.39 30.26
CA PRO A 57 -21.92 -6.75 29.09
C PRO A 57 -21.87 -5.71 27.98
N ARG A 58 -21.62 -4.44 28.29
CA ARG A 58 -21.42 -3.35 27.33
C ARG A 58 -20.20 -3.55 26.44
N ASN A 59 -19.18 -4.23 26.94
CA ASN A 59 -17.97 -4.58 26.17
C ASN A 59 -18.18 -5.78 25.23
N ARG A 60 -19.40 -6.36 25.19
CA ARG A 60 -19.76 -7.51 24.34
C ARG A 60 -20.63 -7.11 23.14
N GLY A 61 -20.63 -5.84 22.74
CA GLY A 61 -21.42 -5.40 21.59
C GLY A 61 -22.93 -5.57 21.79
N GLY A 62 -23.45 -5.24 22.99
CA GLY A 62 -24.89 -5.22 23.26
C GLY A 62 -25.46 -6.38 24.07
N GLY A 63 -24.65 -7.21 24.67
CA GLY A 63 -25.06 -8.05 25.81
C GLY A 63 -25.71 -9.40 25.53
N THR A 64 -26.19 -9.68 24.33
CA THR A 64 -26.89 -10.96 24.03
C THR A 64 -26.01 -12.00 23.30
N CYS A 65 -24.81 -11.62 22.84
CA CYS A 65 -23.90 -12.49 22.14
C CYS A 65 -23.09 -13.36 23.10
N THR A 66 -23.63 -14.51 23.44
CA THR A 66 -22.95 -15.45 24.33
C THR A 66 -22.00 -16.41 23.63
N ALA A 67 -22.26 -16.72 22.36
CA ALA A 67 -21.47 -17.72 21.61
C ALA A 67 -20.18 -17.16 20.99
N ASN A 68 -20.23 -15.96 20.43
CA ASN A 68 -19.06 -15.29 19.87
C ASN A 68 -19.20 -13.76 20.03
N PRO A 69 -18.56 -13.16 21.03
CA PRO A 69 -18.68 -11.73 21.31
C PRO A 69 -18.12 -10.85 20.18
N TYR A 70 -17.32 -11.41 19.25
CA TYR A 70 -16.74 -10.69 18.12
C TYR A 70 -17.58 -10.77 16.84
N ASN A 71 -18.65 -11.55 16.82
CA ASN A 71 -19.51 -11.72 15.64
C ASN A 71 -21.00 -11.64 16.03
N CYS A 72 -21.38 -10.59 16.71
CA CYS A 72 -22.76 -10.31 17.06
C CYS A 72 -23.45 -9.54 15.94
N VAL A 73 -23.93 -10.26 14.93
CA VAL A 73 -24.52 -9.67 13.71
C VAL A 73 -25.66 -8.71 14.05
N ASP A 74 -26.44 -9.00 15.10
CA ASP A 74 -27.65 -8.27 15.48
C ASP A 74 -27.47 -7.32 16.68
N ALA A 75 -26.26 -7.28 17.27
CA ALA A 75 -25.99 -6.39 18.39
C ALA A 75 -25.99 -4.92 17.93
N VAL A 76 -26.67 -4.08 18.70
CA VAL A 76 -26.67 -2.64 18.45
C VAL A 76 -25.28 -2.07 18.73
N ASN A 77 -24.75 -1.28 17.80
CA ASN A 77 -23.49 -0.57 18.02
C ASN A 77 -23.71 0.47 19.14
N PRO A 78 -22.95 0.42 20.24
CA PRO A 78 -23.10 1.37 21.33
C PRO A 78 -22.50 2.75 21.00
N LEU A 79 -21.77 2.88 19.91
CA LEU A 79 -21.09 4.11 19.52
C LEU A 79 -21.81 4.80 18.37
N PRO A 80 -21.75 6.13 18.28
CA PRO A 80 -22.18 6.84 17.09
C PRO A 80 -21.25 6.50 15.91
N ALA A 81 -21.79 6.55 14.70
CA ALA A 81 -20.99 6.33 13.49
C ALA A 81 -19.81 7.32 13.44
N PRO A 82 -18.57 6.85 13.27
CA PRO A 82 -17.41 7.72 13.21
C PRO A 82 -17.38 8.51 11.89
N ASN A 83 -16.86 9.73 11.94
CA ASN A 83 -16.66 10.54 10.73
C ASN A 83 -15.32 10.21 10.04
N THR A 84 -15.13 8.94 9.70
CA THR A 84 -13.98 8.48 8.93
C THR A 84 -14.40 7.56 7.81
N VAL A 85 -13.53 7.36 6.83
CA VAL A 85 -13.65 6.34 5.78
C VAL A 85 -12.55 5.27 5.92
N TRP A 86 -11.64 5.42 6.88
CA TRP A 86 -10.53 4.50 7.13
C TRP A 86 -10.98 3.34 8.02
N MET A 87 -10.88 2.11 7.50
CA MET A 87 -11.29 0.91 8.26
C MET A 87 -10.48 0.73 9.54
N GLU A 88 -9.20 1.14 9.54
CA GLU A 88 -8.33 1.03 10.72
C GLU A 88 -8.70 2.01 11.85
N GLU A 89 -9.51 3.00 11.57
CA GLU A 89 -10.05 3.95 12.55
C GLU A 89 -11.49 3.60 13.00
N MET A 90 -12.01 2.48 12.52
CA MET A 90 -13.34 1.97 12.81
C MET A 90 -13.30 0.78 13.74
N THR A 91 -14.32 0.64 14.60
CA THR A 91 -14.57 -0.64 15.26
C THR A 91 -15.16 -1.65 14.27
N TRP A 92 -15.08 -2.95 14.57
CA TRP A 92 -15.70 -3.95 13.71
C TRP A 92 -17.21 -3.73 13.54
N MET A 93 -17.89 -3.16 14.55
CA MET A 93 -19.32 -2.83 14.48
C MET A 93 -19.58 -1.65 13.54
N ASP A 94 -18.68 -0.66 13.52
CA ASP A 94 -18.77 0.46 12.59
C ASP A 94 -18.64 -0.02 11.14
N VAL A 95 -17.67 -0.92 10.86
CA VAL A 95 -17.50 -1.50 9.53
C VAL A 95 -18.72 -2.34 9.14
N ARG A 96 -19.23 -3.17 10.05
CA ARG A 96 -20.48 -3.94 9.84
C ARG A 96 -21.65 -3.03 9.47
N ASP A 97 -21.83 -1.96 10.23
CA ASP A 97 -22.96 -1.06 10.05
C ASP A 97 -22.79 -0.20 8.79
N ALA A 98 -21.55 0.16 8.44
CA ALA A 98 -21.23 0.82 7.17
C ALA A 98 -21.59 -0.09 5.98
N LEU A 99 -21.24 -1.39 6.03
CA LEU A 99 -21.61 -2.37 5.00
C LEU A 99 -23.14 -2.50 4.88
N LYS A 100 -23.86 -2.60 6.03
CA LYS A 100 -25.34 -2.62 6.06
C LYS A 100 -25.95 -1.33 5.46
N ALA A 101 -25.29 -0.19 5.64
CA ALA A 101 -25.67 1.10 5.05
C ALA A 101 -25.28 1.25 3.57
N GLY A 102 -24.75 0.21 2.93
CA GLY A 102 -24.40 0.21 1.50
C GLY A 102 -22.99 0.64 1.16
N LYS A 103 -22.09 0.83 2.14
CA LYS A 103 -20.66 1.08 1.86
C LYS A 103 -19.95 -0.23 1.51
N THR A 104 -20.21 -0.73 0.31
CA THR A 104 -19.73 -2.05 -0.16
C THR A 104 -18.53 -1.98 -1.10
N THR A 105 -17.96 -0.81 -1.28
CA THR A 105 -16.71 -0.61 -2.02
C THR A 105 -15.54 -0.53 -1.04
N ALA A 106 -14.50 -1.34 -1.22
CA ALA A 106 -13.24 -1.22 -0.50
C ALA A 106 -12.14 -0.71 -1.43
N ILE A 107 -11.34 0.24 -0.97
CA ILE A 107 -10.17 0.74 -1.71
C ILE A 107 -8.92 0.25 -0.99
N ILE A 108 -8.09 -0.53 -1.67
CA ILE A 108 -6.76 -0.93 -1.24
C ILE A 108 -5.76 0.01 -1.90
N ALA A 109 -5.14 0.86 -1.10
CA ALA A 109 -4.11 1.79 -1.55
C ALA A 109 -2.72 1.21 -1.29
N THR A 110 -1.83 1.21 -2.29
CA THR A 110 -0.45 0.74 -2.15
C THR A 110 0.53 1.89 -2.31
N GLY A 111 1.30 2.14 -1.29
CA GLY A 111 2.27 3.22 -1.22
C GLY A 111 3.68 2.79 -1.58
N GLY A 112 4.58 2.88 -0.62
CA GLY A 112 5.97 2.51 -0.73
C GLY A 112 6.87 3.23 0.27
N MET A 113 8.10 2.74 0.37
CA MET A 113 9.19 3.32 1.14
C MET A 113 10.40 3.44 0.23
N GLU A 114 10.67 4.63 -0.31
CA GLU A 114 11.74 4.87 -1.28
C GLU A 114 12.52 6.15 -0.96
N PRO A 115 13.75 6.32 -1.51
CA PRO A 115 14.49 7.55 -1.38
C PRO A 115 13.82 8.66 -2.21
N ASN A 116 13.81 9.85 -1.64
CA ASN A 116 13.38 11.07 -2.32
C ASN A 116 14.45 12.12 -2.08
N GLY A 117 14.30 13.32 -2.61
CA GLY A 117 15.23 14.42 -2.31
C GLY A 117 15.38 14.65 -0.79
N PRO A 118 16.38 15.44 -0.36
CA PRO A 118 16.76 15.56 1.07
C PRO A 118 15.68 16.15 1.97
N TRP A 119 14.62 16.65 1.38
CA TRP A 119 13.53 17.33 2.09
C TRP A 119 12.23 16.52 2.19
N LEU A 120 12.11 15.39 1.52
CA LEU A 120 10.95 14.53 1.60
C LEU A 120 11.24 13.28 2.46
N VAL A 121 10.26 12.89 3.26
CA VAL A 121 10.37 11.63 4.00
C VAL A 121 10.25 10.43 3.05
N THR A 122 10.87 9.30 3.42
CA THR A 122 10.88 8.08 2.58
C THR A 122 9.50 7.47 2.35
N GLY A 123 8.53 7.79 3.20
CA GLY A 123 7.14 7.34 3.07
C GLY A 123 6.26 8.22 2.18
N LYS A 124 6.81 9.00 1.26
CA LYS A 124 6.12 9.93 0.36
C LYS A 124 4.76 9.43 -0.13
N HIS A 125 4.74 8.27 -0.74
CA HIS A 125 3.55 7.67 -1.31
C HIS A 125 2.42 7.42 -0.30
N ASN A 126 2.79 7.12 0.95
CA ASN A 126 1.79 6.85 1.99
C ASN A 126 1.04 8.11 2.40
N TYR A 127 1.74 9.26 2.47
CA TYR A 127 1.11 10.57 2.74
C TYR A 127 0.22 11.00 1.59
N VAL A 128 0.70 10.85 0.36
CA VAL A 128 -0.11 11.14 -0.85
C VAL A 128 -1.40 10.31 -0.86
N LEU A 129 -1.30 9.01 -0.58
CA LEU A 129 -2.46 8.11 -0.60
C LEU A 129 -3.43 8.36 0.56
N HIS A 130 -2.95 8.76 1.71
CA HIS A 130 -3.82 9.00 2.87
C HIS A 130 -4.89 10.05 2.51
N THR A 131 -4.50 11.23 2.08
CA THR A 131 -5.44 12.27 1.69
C THR A 131 -6.28 11.89 0.46
N ASN A 132 -5.66 11.26 -0.55
CA ASN A 132 -6.39 10.96 -1.78
C ASN A 132 -7.38 9.81 -1.63
N CYS A 133 -7.05 8.72 -0.88
CA CYS A 133 -8.01 7.64 -0.64
C CYS A 133 -9.25 8.15 0.10
N GLU A 134 -9.05 8.99 1.12
CA GLU A 134 -10.14 9.62 1.83
C GLU A 134 -11.03 10.44 0.87
N ALA A 135 -10.44 11.30 0.05
CA ALA A 135 -11.17 12.12 -0.90
C ALA A 135 -11.95 11.28 -1.93
N ILE A 136 -11.35 10.20 -2.45
CA ILE A 136 -11.98 9.27 -3.38
C ILE A 136 -13.15 8.56 -2.69
N ALA A 137 -12.94 8.01 -1.49
CA ALA A 137 -13.97 7.27 -0.77
C ALA A 137 -15.18 8.16 -0.39
N ARG A 138 -14.91 9.39 0.06
CA ARG A 138 -15.96 10.38 0.34
C ARG A 138 -16.73 10.79 -0.92
N LYS A 139 -16.04 10.96 -2.05
CA LYS A 139 -16.65 11.32 -3.32
C LYS A 139 -17.52 10.19 -3.89
N LEU A 140 -17.11 8.93 -3.75
CA LEU A 140 -17.92 7.75 -4.10
C LEU A 140 -19.14 7.60 -3.19
N GLY A 141 -19.05 8.03 -1.93
CA GLY A 141 -20.13 7.95 -0.94
C GLY A 141 -20.38 6.56 -0.36
N ASN A 142 -20.03 5.49 -1.09
CA ASN A 142 -20.26 4.11 -0.71
C ASN A 142 -18.95 3.29 -0.54
N ALA A 143 -17.85 3.97 -0.27
CA ALA A 143 -16.52 3.36 -0.16
C ALA A 143 -15.90 3.54 1.22
N LEU A 144 -15.02 2.59 1.57
CA LEU A 144 -14.10 2.63 2.70
C LEU A 144 -12.67 2.40 2.20
N CYS A 145 -11.70 3.05 2.83
CA CYS A 145 -10.28 2.82 2.61
C CYS A 145 -9.78 1.71 3.55
N ALA A 146 -9.17 0.67 3.00
CA ALA A 146 -8.37 -0.27 3.77
C ALA A 146 -7.07 0.39 4.23
N PRO A 147 -6.39 -0.12 5.28
CA PRO A 147 -5.06 0.35 5.65
C PRO A 147 -4.11 0.40 4.47
N ILE A 148 -3.30 1.45 4.36
CA ILE A 148 -2.35 1.59 3.25
C ILE A 148 -1.31 0.47 3.31
N VAL A 149 -1.10 -0.22 2.20
CA VAL A 149 -0.01 -1.19 2.04
C VAL A 149 1.29 -0.41 1.81
N LYS A 150 2.09 -0.27 2.86
CA LYS A 150 3.31 0.56 2.87
C LYS A 150 4.55 -0.14 2.33
N PHE A 151 4.53 -1.48 2.26
CA PHE A 151 5.65 -2.27 1.77
C PHE A 151 5.28 -2.88 0.42
N VAL A 152 6.03 -2.53 -0.60
CA VAL A 152 5.77 -2.82 -2.01
C VAL A 152 7.10 -3.10 -2.73
N PRO A 153 7.11 -3.57 -3.98
CA PRO A 153 8.35 -3.70 -4.76
C PRO A 153 8.96 -2.32 -5.08
N GLU A 154 10.16 -2.05 -4.51
CA GLU A 154 10.94 -0.81 -4.68
C GLU A 154 12.34 -1.08 -5.26
N GLY A 155 12.55 -2.28 -5.80
CA GLY A 155 13.81 -2.72 -6.37
C GLY A 155 14.25 -4.07 -5.82
N SER A 156 15.33 -4.62 -6.39
CA SER A 156 15.89 -5.90 -5.97
C SER A 156 16.56 -5.78 -4.60
N ILE A 157 16.29 -6.76 -3.74
CA ILE A 157 16.88 -6.85 -2.40
C ILE A 157 18.30 -7.41 -2.46
N SER A 158 18.55 -8.38 -3.36
CA SER A 158 19.86 -9.04 -3.49
C SER A 158 20.13 -9.48 -4.94
N PRO A 159 21.14 -8.89 -5.60
CA PRO A 159 21.88 -7.69 -5.18
C PRO A 159 20.95 -6.47 -5.09
N ALA A 160 21.25 -5.54 -4.19
CA ALA A 160 20.46 -4.32 -4.02
C ALA A 160 20.52 -3.48 -5.31
N SER A 161 19.35 -3.11 -5.84
CA SER A 161 19.24 -2.28 -7.06
C SER A 161 17.92 -1.50 -7.07
N GLY A 162 17.82 -0.53 -7.97
CA GLY A 162 16.70 0.41 -7.97
C GLY A 162 16.74 1.26 -6.70
N HIS A 163 15.58 1.53 -6.11
CA HIS A 163 15.51 2.33 -4.88
C HIS A 163 16.22 1.66 -3.69
N MET A 164 16.37 0.33 -3.71
CA MET A 164 17.12 -0.42 -2.69
C MET A 164 18.62 -0.08 -2.62
N ALA A 165 19.18 0.66 -3.58
CA ALA A 165 20.52 1.20 -3.50
C ALA A 165 20.67 2.30 -2.44
N SER A 166 19.57 2.85 -1.93
CA SER A 166 19.55 3.95 -0.96
C SER A 166 19.00 3.51 0.40
N PRO A 167 19.65 3.91 1.52
CA PRO A 167 19.17 3.62 2.86
C PRO A 167 17.77 4.18 3.12
N GLY A 168 16.96 3.44 3.90
CA GLY A 168 15.59 3.81 4.23
C GLY A 168 14.55 3.22 3.28
N THR A 169 14.96 2.70 2.13
CA THR A 169 14.09 1.91 1.26
C THR A 169 13.79 0.56 1.88
N ILE A 170 12.52 0.16 1.84
CA ILE A 170 12.08 -1.18 2.26
C ILE A 170 11.29 -1.77 1.11
N SER A 171 11.83 -2.83 0.52
CA SER A 171 11.25 -3.50 -0.65
C SER A 171 10.75 -4.89 -0.30
N MET A 172 9.83 -5.39 -1.11
CA MET A 172 9.45 -6.81 -1.11
C MET A 172 9.52 -7.37 -2.54
N ARG A 173 9.52 -8.70 -2.63
CA ARG A 173 9.47 -9.36 -3.94
C ARG A 173 8.09 -9.21 -4.55
N GLU A 174 8.04 -9.15 -5.86
CA GLU A 174 6.79 -9.03 -6.62
C GLU A 174 5.81 -10.16 -6.31
N GLU A 175 6.29 -11.40 -6.14
CA GLU A 175 5.44 -12.55 -5.78
C GLU A 175 4.81 -12.36 -4.40
N THR A 176 5.60 -11.90 -3.42
CA THR A 176 5.11 -11.62 -2.07
C THR A 176 4.04 -10.52 -2.09
N PHE A 177 4.27 -9.48 -2.88
CA PHE A 177 3.30 -8.38 -3.06
C PHE A 177 1.98 -8.87 -3.66
N ARG A 178 2.05 -9.69 -4.72
CA ARG A 178 0.85 -10.30 -5.33
C ARG A 178 0.11 -11.21 -4.37
N MET A 179 0.82 -12.02 -3.59
CA MET A 179 0.21 -12.88 -2.57
C MET A 179 -0.48 -12.05 -1.50
N LEU A 180 0.20 -11.03 -0.96
CA LEU A 180 -0.39 -10.11 0.02
C LEU A 180 -1.68 -9.47 -0.51
N LEU A 181 -1.65 -8.89 -1.69
CA LEU A 181 -2.83 -8.25 -2.28
C LEU A 181 -3.96 -9.27 -2.53
N THR A 182 -3.62 -10.48 -2.94
CA THR A 182 -4.60 -11.56 -3.14
C THR A 182 -5.31 -11.87 -1.82
N ASP A 183 -4.57 -12.05 -0.73
CA ASP A 183 -5.14 -12.33 0.60
C ASP A 183 -6.03 -11.17 1.09
N LEU A 184 -5.60 -9.92 0.90
CA LEU A 184 -6.41 -8.75 1.24
C LEU A 184 -7.74 -8.72 0.47
N VAL A 185 -7.69 -8.97 -0.85
CA VAL A 185 -8.88 -9.01 -1.70
C VAL A 185 -9.82 -10.14 -1.27
N HIS A 186 -9.30 -11.33 -0.96
CA HIS A 186 -10.10 -12.45 -0.44
C HIS A 186 -10.74 -12.13 0.90
N SER A 187 -10.00 -11.48 1.81
CA SER A 187 -10.50 -11.09 3.13
C SER A 187 -11.67 -10.10 3.02
N LEU A 188 -11.52 -9.09 2.17
CA LEU A 188 -12.60 -8.10 1.93
C LEU A 188 -13.83 -8.74 1.30
N LYS A 189 -13.65 -9.66 0.34
CA LYS A 189 -14.75 -10.46 -0.21
C LYS A 189 -15.48 -11.25 0.88
N ALA A 190 -14.75 -11.92 1.76
CA ALA A 190 -15.34 -12.72 2.84
C ALA A 190 -16.22 -11.89 3.78
N HIS A 191 -15.94 -10.60 3.92
CA HIS A 191 -16.74 -9.66 4.73
C HIS A 191 -17.88 -8.98 3.97
N GLY A 192 -18.09 -9.29 2.68
CA GLY A 192 -19.24 -8.81 1.91
C GLY A 192 -18.99 -7.56 1.08
N PHE A 193 -17.74 -7.12 0.91
CA PHE A 193 -17.45 -6.09 -0.08
C PHE A 193 -17.69 -6.62 -1.49
N THR A 194 -18.47 -5.87 -2.28
CA THR A 194 -18.88 -6.25 -3.65
C THR A 194 -18.04 -5.58 -4.73
N ARG A 195 -17.28 -4.55 -4.35
CA ARG A 195 -16.31 -3.86 -5.21
C ARG A 195 -15.03 -3.66 -4.43
N ILE A 196 -13.91 -4.10 -4.99
CA ILE A 196 -12.59 -3.99 -4.38
C ILE A 196 -11.68 -3.31 -5.39
N ILE A 197 -11.22 -2.13 -5.05
CA ILE A 197 -10.49 -1.22 -5.93
C ILE A 197 -9.03 -1.17 -5.49
N LEU A 198 -8.11 -1.36 -6.42
CA LEU A 198 -6.68 -1.27 -6.21
C LEU A 198 -6.17 0.04 -6.83
N ILE A 199 -5.56 0.90 -6.03
CA ILE A 199 -4.86 2.10 -6.47
C ILE A 199 -3.42 2.09 -5.97
N GLY A 200 -2.47 2.58 -6.77
CA GLY A 200 -1.06 2.59 -6.40
C GLY A 200 -0.38 3.89 -6.75
N ASP A 201 0.42 4.44 -5.84
CA ASP A 201 1.10 5.72 -6.03
C ASP A 201 2.56 5.58 -6.50
N SER A 202 3.05 4.35 -6.69
CA SER A 202 4.37 4.06 -7.25
C SER A 202 4.26 3.25 -8.55
N GLY A 203 5.20 3.47 -9.48
CA GLY A 203 5.27 2.72 -10.74
C GLY A 203 5.46 1.23 -10.53
N GLY A 204 6.23 0.84 -9.51
CA GLY A 204 6.47 -0.55 -9.14
C GLY A 204 5.20 -1.32 -8.70
N ASN A 205 4.16 -0.62 -8.26
CA ASN A 205 2.94 -1.25 -7.76
C ASN A 205 1.97 -1.67 -8.87
N GLN A 206 2.04 -1.04 -10.04
CA GLN A 206 1.01 -1.13 -11.08
C GLN A 206 0.87 -2.55 -11.65
N ALA A 207 1.98 -3.22 -11.91
CA ALA A 207 1.97 -4.56 -12.51
C ALA A 207 1.35 -5.60 -11.57
N GLY A 208 1.74 -5.60 -10.29
CA GLY A 208 1.22 -6.52 -9.28
C GLY A 208 -0.26 -6.33 -9.02
N GLN A 209 -0.72 -5.09 -8.90
CA GLN A 209 -2.14 -4.78 -8.72
C GLN A 209 -2.98 -5.24 -9.92
N ARG A 210 -2.53 -4.96 -11.13
CA ARG A 210 -3.20 -5.42 -12.36
C ARG A 210 -3.29 -6.94 -12.40
N TRP A 211 -2.16 -7.62 -12.13
CA TRP A 211 -2.13 -9.07 -12.12
C TRP A 211 -3.15 -9.67 -11.14
N VAL A 212 -3.25 -9.11 -9.92
CA VAL A 212 -4.23 -9.57 -8.92
C VAL A 212 -5.65 -9.31 -9.40
N ALA A 213 -5.96 -8.08 -9.85
CA ALA A 213 -7.29 -7.73 -10.34
C ALA A 213 -7.74 -8.65 -11.47
N ASP A 214 -6.89 -8.88 -12.47
CA ASP A 214 -7.19 -9.73 -13.63
C ASP A 214 -7.38 -11.20 -13.22
N SER A 215 -6.51 -11.71 -12.31
CA SER A 215 -6.54 -13.09 -11.86
C SER A 215 -7.83 -13.40 -11.09
N VAL A 216 -8.18 -12.57 -10.11
CA VAL A 216 -9.37 -12.83 -9.29
C VAL A 216 -10.66 -12.53 -10.04
N THR A 217 -10.68 -11.54 -10.94
CA THR A 217 -11.84 -11.24 -11.79
C THR A 217 -12.16 -12.42 -12.68
N LYS A 218 -11.15 -13.08 -13.24
CA LYS A 218 -11.32 -14.29 -14.05
C LYS A 218 -11.92 -15.45 -13.24
N ILE A 219 -11.42 -15.65 -12.02
CA ILE A 219 -11.89 -16.73 -11.12
C ILE A 219 -13.31 -16.45 -10.62
N TRP A 220 -13.61 -15.20 -10.27
CA TRP A 220 -14.89 -14.83 -9.66
C TRP A 220 -15.93 -14.34 -10.65
N GLN A 221 -15.59 -14.31 -11.92
CA GLN A 221 -16.49 -13.88 -13.00
C GLN A 221 -17.13 -12.50 -12.73
N GLY A 222 -16.34 -11.60 -12.10
CA GLY A 222 -16.75 -10.24 -11.78
C GLY A 222 -17.69 -10.11 -10.56
N SER A 223 -17.75 -11.10 -9.67
CA SER A 223 -18.55 -11.01 -8.43
C SER A 223 -17.77 -11.56 -7.23
N PRO A 224 -17.19 -10.68 -6.36
CA PRO A 224 -17.14 -9.22 -6.44
C PRO A 224 -16.34 -8.70 -7.64
N ILE A 225 -16.57 -7.43 -7.98
CA ILE A 225 -15.76 -6.72 -8.97
C ILE A 225 -14.43 -6.35 -8.31
N VAL A 226 -13.32 -6.73 -8.96
CA VAL A 226 -11.98 -6.29 -8.55
C VAL A 226 -11.34 -5.54 -9.71
N ALA A 227 -10.91 -4.30 -9.48
CA ALA A 227 -10.35 -3.46 -10.52
C ALA A 227 -9.07 -2.73 -10.04
N HIS A 228 -8.05 -2.73 -10.88
CA HIS A 228 -6.90 -1.85 -10.75
C HIS A 228 -7.16 -0.57 -11.53
N ILE A 229 -7.04 0.58 -10.86
CA ILE A 229 -7.30 1.90 -11.44
C ILE A 229 -5.98 2.60 -11.71
N GLN A 230 -5.48 2.44 -12.91
CA GLN A 230 -4.20 3.04 -13.32
C GLN A 230 -4.29 4.55 -13.48
N GLU A 231 -5.46 5.09 -13.76
CA GLU A 231 -5.73 6.53 -13.89
C GLU A 231 -5.36 7.30 -12.62
N TYR A 232 -5.37 6.64 -11.46
CA TYR A 232 -4.88 7.24 -10.23
C TYR A 232 -3.39 7.63 -10.32
N TYR A 233 -2.56 6.87 -11.02
CA TYR A 233 -1.10 7.10 -11.15
C TYR A 233 -0.73 8.04 -12.30
N ASP A 234 -1.67 8.71 -12.93
CA ASP A 234 -1.40 9.63 -14.04
C ASP A 234 -0.95 11.02 -13.54
N TYR A 235 0.31 11.12 -13.13
CA TYR A 235 0.92 12.38 -12.70
C TYR A 235 1.01 13.42 -13.82
N ALA A 236 1.12 12.99 -15.09
CA ALA A 236 1.16 13.91 -16.21
C ALA A 236 -0.14 14.71 -16.33
N SER A 237 -1.27 14.05 -16.13
CA SER A 237 -2.57 14.74 -16.08
C SER A 237 -2.72 15.65 -14.88
N VAL A 238 -2.12 15.32 -13.73
CA VAL A 238 -2.08 16.17 -12.54
C VAL A 238 -1.30 17.43 -12.83
N SER A 239 -0.07 17.32 -13.35
CA SER A 239 0.77 18.47 -13.72
C SER A 239 0.06 19.39 -14.70
N LYS A 240 -0.49 18.83 -15.78
CA LYS A 240 -1.24 19.59 -16.77
C LYS A 240 -2.46 20.31 -16.18
N HIS A 241 -3.15 19.68 -15.23
CA HIS A 241 -4.25 20.33 -14.52
C HIS A 241 -3.75 21.51 -13.67
N MET A 242 -2.63 21.33 -12.97
CA MET A 242 -2.06 22.33 -12.06
C MET A 242 -1.44 23.53 -12.79
N GLU A 243 -1.00 23.37 -14.03
CA GLU A 243 -0.57 24.49 -14.88
C GLU A 243 -1.64 25.59 -14.99
N GLN A 244 -2.92 25.21 -15.00
CA GLN A 244 -4.06 26.15 -15.06
C GLN A 244 -4.16 27.06 -13.83
N PHE A 245 -3.52 26.69 -12.73
CA PHE A 245 -3.49 27.43 -11.47
C PHE A 245 -2.13 28.09 -11.20
N GLY A 246 -1.23 28.09 -12.20
CA GLY A 246 0.10 28.69 -12.09
C GLY A 246 1.13 27.81 -11.37
N VAL A 247 0.89 26.53 -11.25
CA VAL A 247 1.88 25.54 -10.79
C VAL A 247 2.59 25.00 -12.03
N ASN A 248 3.58 25.77 -12.50
CA ASN A 248 4.37 25.42 -13.69
C ASN A 248 5.79 25.06 -13.23
N GLN A 249 6.12 23.78 -13.25
CA GLN A 249 7.48 23.34 -12.94
C GLN A 249 8.39 23.60 -14.14
N THR A 250 9.50 24.30 -13.89
CA THR A 250 10.48 24.68 -14.92
C THR A 250 11.68 23.73 -14.99
N VAL A 251 11.86 22.93 -13.96
CA VAL A 251 12.97 21.98 -13.84
C VAL A 251 12.41 20.69 -13.25
N ALA A 252 12.81 19.53 -13.79
CA ALA A 252 12.61 18.24 -13.14
C ALA A 252 13.94 17.84 -12.49
N ASP A 253 13.96 17.66 -11.17
CA ASP A 253 15.19 17.31 -10.46
C ASP A 253 15.50 15.80 -10.49
N GLY A 254 14.54 14.99 -10.90
CA GLY A 254 14.67 13.53 -10.98
C GLY A 254 14.70 12.83 -9.62
N LEU A 255 14.51 13.57 -8.52
CA LEU A 255 14.57 13.06 -7.14
C LEU A 255 13.19 12.88 -6.51
N HIS A 256 12.12 12.91 -7.29
CA HIS A 256 10.73 12.86 -6.83
C HIS A 256 10.33 14.02 -5.90
N ASP A 257 11.09 15.10 -5.87
CA ASP A 257 10.76 16.34 -5.12
C ASP A 257 10.07 17.34 -6.05
N ASP A 258 8.94 16.91 -6.60
CA ASP A 258 8.10 17.73 -7.47
C ASP A 258 7.12 18.56 -6.67
N ALA A 259 6.74 19.72 -7.19
CA ALA A 259 5.85 20.66 -6.50
C ALA A 259 4.47 20.03 -6.25
N GLU A 260 3.91 19.28 -7.20
CA GLU A 260 2.61 18.61 -7.05
C GLU A 260 2.65 17.54 -5.98
N ILE A 261 3.72 16.74 -5.94
CA ILE A 261 3.91 15.72 -4.92
C ILE A 261 4.05 16.37 -3.55
N SER A 262 4.92 17.39 -3.45
CA SER A 262 5.15 18.13 -2.21
C SER A 262 3.89 18.83 -1.71
N LEU A 263 3.08 19.41 -2.59
CA LEU A 263 1.79 20.01 -2.24
C LEU A 263 0.80 18.95 -1.72
N ASN A 264 0.75 17.78 -2.35
CA ASN A 264 -0.14 16.71 -1.91
C ASN A 264 0.28 16.13 -0.55
N MET A 265 1.58 16.01 -0.29
CA MET A 265 2.11 15.62 1.04
C MET A 265 1.87 16.71 2.09
N PHE A 266 2.05 17.97 1.71
CA PHE A 266 1.88 19.12 2.59
C PHE A 266 0.46 19.22 3.15
N ILE A 267 -0.57 18.89 2.38
CA ILE A 267 -1.96 18.97 2.87
C ILE A 267 -2.28 17.88 3.88
N ASP A 268 -1.60 16.74 3.79
CA ASP A 268 -1.71 15.66 4.76
C ASP A 268 -0.94 16.00 6.05
N ASP A 269 0.37 16.21 5.93
CA ASP A 269 1.23 16.63 7.04
C ASP A 269 2.40 17.50 6.51
N PRO A 270 2.47 18.79 6.83
CA PRO A 270 3.57 19.66 6.43
C PRO A 270 4.96 19.17 6.85
N LYS A 271 5.06 18.34 7.91
CA LYS A 271 6.33 17.76 8.37
C LYS A 271 6.87 16.73 7.38
N SER A 272 6.01 16.12 6.57
CA SER A 272 6.41 15.13 5.56
C SER A 272 7.33 15.73 4.48
N ILE A 273 7.21 17.02 4.21
CA ILE A 273 8.05 17.79 3.30
C ILE A 273 9.08 18.68 4.02
N ARG A 274 9.27 18.47 5.33
CA ARG A 274 10.18 19.32 6.14
C ARG A 274 9.92 20.82 5.96
N TYR A 275 8.63 21.21 5.97
CA TYR A 275 8.22 22.58 5.59
C TYR A 275 8.94 23.67 6.39
N ASP A 276 9.05 23.53 7.70
CA ASP A 276 9.66 24.53 8.56
C ASP A 276 11.21 24.57 8.38
N GLU A 277 11.83 23.42 8.16
CA GLU A 277 13.26 23.33 7.82
C GLU A 277 13.54 23.92 6.44
N ARG A 278 12.70 23.64 5.44
CA ARG A 278 12.78 24.29 4.12
C ARG A 278 12.64 25.81 4.24
N ALA A 279 11.72 26.29 5.07
CA ALA A 279 11.52 27.73 5.27
C ALA A 279 12.79 28.39 5.86
N LYS A 280 13.39 27.78 6.90
CA LYS A 280 14.64 28.25 7.50
C LYS A 280 15.80 28.24 6.49
N ALA A 281 15.86 27.22 5.66
CA ALA A 281 16.88 27.06 4.62
C ALA A 281 16.61 27.88 3.35
N LYS A 282 15.48 28.58 3.24
CA LYS A 282 15.02 29.32 2.05
C LYS A 282 14.79 28.38 0.83
N MET A 283 14.38 27.13 1.08
CA MET A 283 14.19 26.05 0.09
C MET A 283 12.70 25.74 -0.16
N LEU A 284 11.81 26.74 0.01
CA LEU A 284 10.38 26.59 -0.27
C LEU A 284 10.02 26.76 -1.75
N THR A 285 10.99 26.98 -2.63
CA THR A 285 10.79 26.95 -4.08
C THR A 285 11.24 25.59 -4.60
N ILE A 286 10.31 24.83 -5.19
CA ILE A 286 10.50 23.46 -5.70
C ILE A 286 10.27 23.52 -7.21
N ASN A 287 11.27 23.20 -8.00
CA ASN A 287 11.21 23.18 -9.47
C ASN A 287 10.60 24.47 -10.08
N GLY A 288 10.88 25.64 -9.47
CA GLY A 288 10.35 26.93 -9.90
C GLY A 288 9.03 27.32 -9.23
N VAL A 289 8.39 26.46 -8.47
CA VAL A 289 7.11 26.72 -7.76
C VAL A 289 7.37 27.06 -6.31
N SER A 290 6.95 28.24 -5.87
CA SER A 290 7.13 28.69 -4.48
C SER A 290 5.96 28.26 -3.59
N LEU A 291 6.28 27.53 -2.52
CA LEU A 291 5.35 27.13 -1.46
C LEU A 291 5.41 28.08 -0.24
N ALA A 292 6.09 29.22 -0.35
CA ALA A 292 6.27 30.16 0.76
C ALA A 292 4.96 30.79 1.25
N ASP A 293 4.01 31.02 0.35
CA ASP A 293 2.63 31.40 0.72
C ASP A 293 1.85 30.13 1.11
N ARG A 294 1.79 29.87 2.41
CA ARG A 294 1.12 28.68 2.98
C ARG A 294 -0.36 28.59 2.63
N LYS A 295 -1.07 29.74 2.50
CA LYS A 295 -2.49 29.76 2.13
C LYS A 295 -2.65 29.34 0.67
N LYS A 296 -1.84 29.90 -0.20
CA LYS A 296 -1.83 29.55 -1.63
C LYS A 296 -1.44 28.08 -1.85
N ALA A 297 -0.40 27.60 -1.15
CA ALA A 297 -0.01 26.18 -1.17
C ALA A 297 -1.17 25.26 -0.74
N THR A 298 -1.92 25.62 0.30
CA THR A 298 -3.09 24.86 0.75
C THR A 298 -4.19 24.82 -0.31
N VAL A 299 -4.44 25.95 -1.02
CA VAL A 299 -5.43 25.98 -2.11
C VAL A 299 -4.99 25.05 -3.24
N TRP A 300 -3.76 25.14 -3.68
CA TRP A 300 -3.22 24.27 -4.72
C TRP A 300 -3.26 22.80 -4.36
N ALA A 301 -2.88 22.46 -3.12
CA ALA A 301 -2.93 21.09 -2.62
C ALA A 301 -4.36 20.51 -2.65
N LYS A 302 -5.35 21.30 -2.24
CA LYS A 302 -6.76 20.90 -2.34
C LYS A 302 -7.21 20.66 -3.78
N GLN A 303 -6.76 21.50 -4.73
CA GLN A 303 -7.05 21.32 -6.15
C GLN A 303 -6.47 20.02 -6.71
N ILE A 304 -5.24 19.65 -6.30
CA ILE A 304 -4.64 18.37 -6.67
C ILE A 304 -5.50 17.20 -6.16
N VAL A 305 -5.83 17.22 -4.87
CA VAL A 305 -6.63 16.15 -4.24
C VAL A 305 -8.00 16.02 -4.91
N GLU A 306 -8.68 17.14 -5.17
CA GLU A 306 -9.99 17.13 -5.82
C GLU A 306 -9.92 16.62 -7.26
N PHE A 307 -8.92 17.03 -8.03
CA PHE A 307 -8.71 16.54 -9.39
C PHE A 307 -8.45 15.03 -9.39
N ARG A 308 -7.53 14.54 -8.54
CA ARG A 308 -7.22 13.11 -8.43
C ARG A 308 -8.45 12.31 -7.98
N ALA A 309 -9.19 12.82 -6.99
CA ALA A 309 -10.43 12.17 -6.56
C ALA A 309 -11.47 12.11 -7.69
N LYS A 310 -11.62 13.17 -8.48
CA LYS A 310 -12.54 13.20 -9.63
C LYS A 310 -12.17 12.14 -10.67
N VAL A 311 -10.96 12.20 -11.21
CA VAL A 311 -10.55 11.31 -12.31
C VAL A 311 -10.53 9.85 -11.87
N THR A 312 -10.14 9.58 -10.63
CA THR A 312 -10.12 8.23 -10.07
C THR A 312 -11.54 7.70 -9.86
N THR A 313 -12.45 8.52 -9.34
CA THR A 313 -13.87 8.14 -9.17
C THR A 313 -14.52 7.80 -10.51
N GLU A 314 -14.31 8.64 -11.53
CA GLU A 314 -14.82 8.38 -12.89
C GLU A 314 -14.27 7.07 -13.47
N ALA A 315 -12.99 6.79 -13.25
CA ALA A 315 -12.38 5.53 -13.65
C ALA A 315 -12.93 4.31 -12.89
N ILE A 316 -13.17 4.44 -11.57
CA ILE A 316 -13.81 3.41 -10.75
C ILE A 316 -15.22 3.09 -11.26
N GLU A 317 -16.02 4.11 -11.52
CA GLU A 317 -17.39 3.94 -12.04
C GLU A 317 -17.38 3.24 -13.40
N LYS A 318 -16.48 3.64 -14.30
CA LYS A 318 -16.28 2.99 -15.59
C LYS A 318 -15.84 1.53 -15.44
N ALA A 319 -14.89 1.23 -14.56
CA ALA A 319 -14.43 -0.13 -14.28
C ALA A 319 -15.56 -0.97 -13.69
N THR A 320 -16.38 -0.40 -12.82
CA THR A 320 -17.53 -1.08 -12.21
C THR A 320 -18.59 -1.41 -13.26
N ALA A 321 -18.90 -0.48 -14.17
CA ALA A 321 -19.81 -0.72 -15.27
C ALA A 321 -19.32 -1.85 -16.20
N ASN A 322 -18.01 -1.97 -16.38
CA ASN A 322 -17.36 -2.98 -17.22
C ASN A 322 -16.97 -4.26 -16.44
N LYS A 323 -17.53 -4.48 -15.24
CA LYS A 323 -17.22 -5.64 -14.38
C LYS A 323 -15.72 -5.83 -14.09
N GLY A 324 -15.00 -4.73 -13.90
CA GLY A 324 -13.57 -4.73 -13.55
C GLY A 324 -12.62 -4.80 -14.75
N THR A 325 -13.10 -5.04 -15.97
CA THR A 325 -12.25 -5.02 -17.16
C THR A 325 -12.13 -3.61 -17.70
N LEU A 326 -10.98 -2.98 -17.52
CA LEU A 326 -10.62 -1.75 -18.22
C LEU A 326 -9.81 -2.07 -19.48
N PRO A 327 -9.97 -1.31 -20.56
CA PRO A 327 -9.09 -1.43 -21.71
C PRO A 327 -7.64 -1.20 -21.28
N ALA A 328 -6.70 -1.96 -21.84
CA ALA A 328 -5.29 -1.74 -21.59
C ALA A 328 -4.93 -0.29 -21.97
N PRO A 329 -4.17 0.43 -21.12
CA PRO A 329 -3.73 1.77 -21.47
C PRO A 329 -2.88 1.72 -22.74
N PRO A 330 -2.86 2.79 -23.55
CA PRO A 330 -2.00 2.86 -24.70
C PRO A 330 -0.54 2.61 -24.26
N ARG A 331 0.14 1.72 -25.00
CA ARG A 331 1.56 1.46 -24.76
C ARG A 331 2.31 2.77 -24.93
N ARG A 332 3.11 3.16 -23.93
CA ARG A 332 4.06 4.26 -24.12
C ARG A 332 4.95 3.92 -25.30
N PRO A 333 5.25 4.87 -26.19
CA PRO A 333 6.30 4.67 -27.20
C PRO A 333 7.57 4.21 -26.50
N ALA A 334 8.21 3.17 -27.00
CA ALA A 334 9.52 2.75 -26.52
C ALA A 334 10.49 3.91 -26.78
N GLY A 335 10.92 4.60 -25.74
CA GLY A 335 11.92 5.67 -25.88
C GLY A 335 11.57 7.03 -25.25
N SER A 336 10.72 7.10 -24.23
CA SER A 336 10.57 8.33 -23.43
C SER A 336 10.92 8.08 -21.99
#